data_f259882eb6ef6c9f53ae54e728305c45
#
_entry.id   f259882eb6ef6c9f53ae54e728305c45
#
_cell.length_a   1.000
_cell.length_b   1.000
_cell.length_c   1.000
_cell.angle_alpha   90.00
_cell.angle_beta   90.00
_cell.angle_gamma   90.00
#
_symmetry.space_group_name_H-M   'P 1'
#
loop_
_entity.id
_entity.type
_entity.pdbx_description
1 polymer ?
#
loop_
_entity_poly.entity_id
_entity_poly.type
_entity_poly.pdbx_seq_one_letter_code
_entity_poly.pdbx_strand_id
1 'polypeptide(L)'
;MTSSAPPTDYQRLDAWIDAHFDEEVSFLQALVRVPTDTPPGNNAPHAERTAELLREFGFEAERHPVPAVEVRAYGMESITNLIVRRRYGSGAGRTVALNAHGDVVPPGEGWTRDPYAAEVEDGVLYGRAAAVSKSDFATFTFAVRALEALGAPLRGAVELHFTYDEEFGGELGPGWLLRQGLTKPDLLIAAGFSYEVVTAHNGCLQMEVTVRGNQAHAAIPDTGVDALQGAVAVLNALYALNAGYRRVRSGVEGITHPYLNVGRIEGGTNTNVVPGKVAFKLDRRMIPEEDPAEVEAEIRRTISDAAASVPGIAVDVRRLLLANSMRPLPGNKPLVEAIQTHGGEVFGRPIPAMGTPLYTDVRLYAEAGVPGVVYGAGPRTVLESHAKRADERLQLEDLRGATKVIARSLRDLLAAE
;
A
#
# COMPACT_ATOMS: atom_id res chain seq x y z
N MET A 1 -11.16 -42.85 -30.21
CA MET A 1 -10.12 -41.96 -29.73
C MET A 1 -10.63 -40.56 -29.98
N THR A 2 -11.18 -39.91 -28.97
CA THR A 2 -11.64 -38.53 -29.07
C THR A 2 -10.40 -37.65 -29.03
N SER A 3 -10.03 -37.05 -30.18
CA SER A 3 -9.00 -36.01 -30.24
C SER A 3 -9.52 -34.82 -29.44
N SER A 4 -9.02 -34.65 -28.22
CA SER A 4 -9.25 -33.39 -27.48
C SER A 4 -8.60 -32.25 -28.25
N ALA A 5 -9.30 -31.13 -28.36
CA ALA A 5 -8.73 -29.90 -28.93
C ALA A 5 -7.43 -29.52 -28.17
N PRO A 6 -6.42 -28.93 -28.84
CA PRO A 6 -5.20 -28.51 -28.18
C PRO A 6 -5.55 -27.50 -27.08
N PRO A 7 -4.79 -27.47 -25.93
CA PRO A 7 -5.05 -26.58 -24.84
C PRO A 7 -4.90 -25.11 -25.28
N THR A 8 -5.77 -24.25 -24.76
CA THR A 8 -5.70 -22.79 -24.99
C THR A 8 -4.47 -22.19 -24.31
N ASP A 9 -4.08 -20.99 -24.68
CA ASP A 9 -3.00 -20.24 -24.01
C ASP A 9 -3.25 -20.13 -22.51
N TYR A 10 -4.49 -19.87 -22.09
CA TYR A 10 -4.84 -19.75 -20.67
C TYR A 10 -4.69 -21.09 -19.92
N GLN A 11 -5.11 -22.18 -20.52
CA GLN A 11 -4.90 -23.51 -19.93
C GLN A 11 -3.41 -23.88 -19.81
N ARG A 12 -2.59 -23.42 -20.76
CA ARG A 12 -1.13 -23.63 -20.72
C ARG A 12 -0.48 -22.77 -19.64
N LEU A 13 -0.91 -21.51 -19.47
CA LEU A 13 -0.46 -20.63 -18.38
C LEU A 13 -0.80 -21.23 -17.02
N ASP A 14 -2.05 -21.65 -16.83
CA ASP A 14 -2.50 -22.26 -15.58
C ASP A 14 -1.71 -23.52 -15.23
N ALA A 15 -1.53 -24.42 -16.21
CA ALA A 15 -0.78 -25.66 -16.01
C ALA A 15 0.69 -25.39 -15.66
N TRP A 16 1.30 -24.37 -16.27
CA TRP A 16 2.65 -23.96 -15.91
C TRP A 16 2.74 -23.43 -14.48
N ILE A 17 1.82 -22.55 -14.07
CA ILE A 17 1.76 -22.01 -12.72
C ILE A 17 1.54 -23.13 -11.71
N ASP A 18 0.60 -24.03 -11.95
CA ASP A 18 0.34 -25.18 -11.06
C ASP A 18 1.58 -26.07 -10.90
N ALA A 19 2.35 -26.28 -11.96
CA ALA A 19 3.58 -27.09 -11.96
C ALA A 19 4.76 -26.40 -11.22
N HIS A 20 4.75 -25.06 -11.10
CA HIS A 20 5.83 -24.29 -10.46
C HIS A 20 5.37 -23.61 -9.15
N PHE A 21 4.22 -24.02 -8.62
CA PHE A 21 3.64 -23.35 -7.46
C PHE A 21 4.47 -23.51 -6.18
N ASP A 22 5.06 -24.69 -5.97
CA ASP A 22 5.96 -24.92 -4.83
C ASP A 22 7.21 -24.02 -4.90
N GLU A 23 7.69 -23.70 -6.11
CA GLU A 23 8.79 -22.77 -6.34
C GLU A 23 8.36 -21.33 -6.02
N GLU A 24 7.14 -20.93 -6.38
CA GLU A 24 6.53 -19.65 -6.06
C GLU A 24 6.40 -19.47 -4.53
N VAL A 25 5.89 -20.48 -3.83
CA VAL A 25 5.79 -20.48 -2.36
C VAL A 25 7.18 -20.38 -1.73
N SER A 26 8.16 -21.13 -2.23
CA SER A 26 9.54 -21.08 -1.73
C SER A 26 10.19 -19.70 -1.92
N PHE A 27 9.91 -19.06 -3.06
CA PHE A 27 10.36 -17.68 -3.33
C PHE A 27 9.74 -16.71 -2.32
N LEU A 28 8.42 -16.77 -2.08
CA LEU A 28 7.75 -15.95 -1.09
C LEU A 28 8.31 -16.18 0.33
N GLN A 29 8.52 -17.45 0.72
CA GLN A 29 9.12 -17.78 2.01
C GLN A 29 10.50 -17.14 2.19
N ALA A 30 11.34 -17.17 1.14
CA ALA A 30 12.66 -16.56 1.17
C ALA A 30 12.60 -15.03 1.36
N LEU A 31 11.59 -14.36 0.80
CA LEU A 31 11.36 -12.92 0.97
C LEU A 31 10.82 -12.58 2.38
N VAL A 32 9.87 -13.35 2.90
CA VAL A 32 9.30 -13.12 4.24
C VAL A 32 10.36 -13.27 5.32
N ARG A 33 11.32 -14.19 5.16
CA ARG A 33 12.42 -14.42 6.11
C ARG A 33 13.42 -13.26 6.23
N VAL A 34 13.37 -12.27 5.35
CA VAL A 34 14.19 -11.06 5.46
C VAL A 34 13.32 -9.92 6.00
N PRO A 35 13.50 -9.51 7.26
CA PRO A 35 12.74 -8.43 7.87
C PRO A 35 12.89 -7.11 7.13
N THR A 36 11.80 -6.34 7.07
CA THR A 36 11.73 -5.01 6.46
C THR A 36 10.93 -4.06 7.34
N ASP A 37 11.08 -4.22 8.66
CA ASP A 37 10.36 -3.42 9.64
C ASP A 37 10.60 -1.93 9.44
N THR A 38 9.55 -1.18 9.25
CA THR A 38 9.60 0.26 9.02
C THR A 38 8.65 0.96 10.02
N PRO A 39 9.20 1.67 11.05
CA PRO A 39 10.61 1.88 11.34
C PRO A 39 11.34 0.62 11.86
N PRO A 40 12.69 0.52 11.80
CA PRO A 40 13.65 1.56 11.39
C PRO A 40 13.81 1.71 9.86
N GLY A 41 13.27 0.79 9.04
CA GLY A 41 13.32 0.91 7.59
C GLY A 41 14.70 0.65 6.99
N ASN A 42 15.39 -0.41 7.42
CA ASN A 42 16.60 -0.91 6.76
C ASN A 42 16.21 -1.91 5.66
N ASN A 43 15.79 -1.40 4.51
CA ASN A 43 15.17 -2.20 3.46
C ASN A 43 16.14 -2.69 2.34
N ALA A 44 17.36 -2.12 2.26
CA ALA A 44 18.35 -2.51 1.24
C ALA A 44 18.74 -4.01 1.28
N PRO A 45 18.89 -4.68 2.44
CA PRO A 45 19.18 -6.12 2.47
C PRO A 45 18.11 -6.99 1.81
N HIS A 46 16.82 -6.64 1.98
CA HIS A 46 15.73 -7.35 1.33
C HIS A 46 15.74 -7.12 -0.18
N ALA A 47 15.99 -5.89 -0.63
CA ALA A 47 16.12 -5.60 -2.05
C ALA A 47 17.26 -6.40 -2.69
N GLU A 48 18.41 -6.52 -2.04
CA GLU A 48 19.52 -7.34 -2.55
C GLU A 48 19.13 -8.83 -2.61
N ARG A 49 18.52 -9.36 -1.54
CA ARG A 49 18.03 -10.74 -1.55
C ARG A 49 17.01 -11.00 -2.65
N THR A 50 16.11 -10.05 -2.87
CA THR A 50 15.12 -10.12 -3.96
C THR A 50 15.83 -10.18 -5.32
N ALA A 51 16.82 -9.30 -5.55
CA ALA A 51 17.57 -9.28 -6.80
C ALA A 51 18.39 -10.57 -7.04
N GLU A 52 18.94 -11.18 -5.99
CA GLU A 52 19.60 -12.49 -6.08
C GLU A 52 18.64 -13.58 -6.53
N LEU A 53 17.47 -13.69 -5.89
CA LEU A 53 16.45 -14.68 -6.21
C LEU A 53 15.90 -14.49 -7.63
N LEU A 54 15.68 -13.25 -8.06
CA LEU A 54 15.25 -12.95 -9.43
C LEU A 54 16.28 -13.40 -10.47
N ARG A 55 17.58 -13.23 -10.16
CA ARG A 55 18.66 -13.68 -11.04
C ARG A 55 18.68 -15.19 -11.24
N GLU A 56 18.29 -15.99 -10.24
CA GLU A 56 18.13 -17.44 -10.37
C GLU A 56 17.10 -17.82 -11.45
N PHE A 57 16.13 -16.94 -11.70
CA PHE A 57 15.11 -17.08 -12.74
C PHE A 57 15.49 -16.39 -14.07
N GLY A 58 16.69 -15.83 -14.18
CA GLY A 58 17.14 -15.10 -15.36
C GLY A 58 16.57 -13.69 -15.48
N PHE A 59 16.12 -13.09 -14.36
CA PHE A 59 15.67 -11.73 -14.32
C PHE A 59 16.76 -10.83 -13.75
N GLU A 60 17.26 -9.89 -14.56
CA GLU A 60 18.20 -8.88 -14.11
C GLU A 60 17.44 -7.70 -13.49
N ALA A 61 17.68 -7.45 -12.22
CA ALA A 61 17.09 -6.33 -11.48
C ALA A 61 18.04 -5.12 -11.47
N GLU A 62 17.58 -4.01 -12.04
CA GLU A 62 18.21 -2.70 -11.87
C GLU A 62 18.05 -2.26 -10.41
N ARG A 63 19.14 -1.85 -9.76
CA ARG A 63 19.15 -1.37 -8.38
C ARG A 63 19.22 0.14 -8.35
N HIS A 64 18.23 0.75 -7.73
CA HIS A 64 18.09 2.19 -7.61
C HIS A 64 18.12 2.61 -6.13
N PRO A 65 19.32 2.76 -5.52
CA PRO A 65 19.44 3.21 -4.15
C PRO A 65 19.01 4.67 -4.02
N VAL A 66 18.13 4.95 -3.07
CA VAL A 66 17.73 6.31 -2.73
C VAL A 66 18.83 6.97 -1.90
N PRO A 67 19.19 8.26 -2.15
CA PRO A 67 20.20 8.95 -1.38
C PRO A 67 19.94 8.92 0.13
N ALA A 68 20.95 8.55 0.91
CA ALA A 68 20.81 8.35 2.36
C ALA A 68 20.31 9.60 3.11
N VAL A 69 20.56 10.81 2.58
CA VAL A 69 20.05 12.06 3.18
C VAL A 69 18.54 12.16 3.02
N GLU A 70 17.97 11.73 1.89
CA GLU A 70 16.52 11.70 1.67
C GLU A 70 15.87 10.62 2.54
N VAL A 71 16.43 9.41 2.56
CA VAL A 71 15.93 8.29 3.39
C VAL A 71 15.88 8.67 4.87
N ARG A 72 16.93 9.28 5.41
CA ARG A 72 16.98 9.73 6.82
C ARG A 72 16.00 10.85 7.12
N ALA A 73 15.69 11.72 6.16
CA ALA A 73 14.69 12.78 6.34
C ALA A 73 13.28 12.21 6.58
N TYR A 74 13.00 11.00 6.09
CA TYR A 74 11.77 10.24 6.35
C TYR A 74 11.87 9.31 7.57
N GLY A 75 12.99 9.33 8.30
CA GLY A 75 13.18 8.51 9.50
C GLY A 75 13.52 7.04 9.23
N MET A 76 13.98 6.72 8.03
CA MET A 76 14.40 5.37 7.63
C MET A 76 15.92 5.26 7.48
N GLU A 77 16.45 4.04 7.40
CA GLU A 77 17.89 3.77 7.31
C GLU A 77 18.37 3.57 5.87
N SER A 78 17.65 2.75 5.08
CA SER A 78 18.04 2.45 3.70
C SER A 78 16.85 2.07 2.83
N ILE A 79 16.88 2.49 1.55
CA ILE A 79 15.95 2.07 0.51
C ILE A 79 16.76 1.82 -0.77
N THR A 80 16.50 0.66 -1.39
CA THR A 80 16.95 0.37 -2.76
C THR A 80 15.76 -0.14 -3.54
N ASN A 81 15.22 0.66 -4.44
CA ASN A 81 14.14 0.24 -5.33
C ASN A 81 14.68 -0.64 -6.45
N LEU A 82 13.89 -1.61 -6.90
CA LEU A 82 14.26 -2.52 -7.99
C LEU A 82 13.34 -2.32 -9.18
N ILE A 83 13.92 -2.34 -10.39
CA ILE A 83 13.17 -2.42 -11.64
C ILE A 83 13.68 -3.64 -12.43
N VAL A 84 12.77 -4.53 -12.81
CA VAL A 84 13.05 -5.59 -13.79
C VAL A 84 12.32 -5.26 -15.07
N ARG A 85 13.02 -5.27 -16.21
CA ARG A 85 12.43 -4.95 -17.51
C ARG A 85 12.43 -6.16 -18.43
N ARG A 86 11.25 -6.51 -18.94
CA ARG A 86 11.08 -7.58 -19.93
C ARG A 86 10.45 -7.00 -21.19
N ARG A 87 11.15 -7.10 -22.31
CA ARG A 87 10.69 -6.59 -23.61
C ARG A 87 10.34 -7.72 -24.53
N TYR A 88 9.24 -7.57 -25.27
CA TYR A 88 8.70 -8.58 -26.15
C TYR A 88 8.61 -8.07 -27.59
N GLY A 89 8.90 -8.97 -28.55
CA GLY A 89 8.94 -8.64 -29.97
C GLY A 89 9.96 -7.52 -30.28
N SER A 90 9.54 -6.50 -30.99
CA SER A 90 10.36 -5.29 -31.26
C SER A 90 10.45 -4.34 -30.07
N GLY A 91 9.76 -4.62 -28.99
CA GLY A 91 9.57 -3.70 -27.86
C GLY A 91 8.57 -2.56 -28.14
N ALA A 92 8.04 -2.48 -29.37
CA ALA A 92 6.96 -1.55 -29.69
C ALA A 92 5.63 -2.06 -29.14
N GLY A 93 4.88 -1.21 -28.46
CA GLY A 93 3.64 -1.56 -27.80
C GLY A 93 3.56 -0.96 -26.40
N ARG A 94 2.59 -1.43 -25.61
CA ARG A 94 2.38 -0.92 -24.25
C ARG A 94 3.44 -1.45 -23.29
N THR A 95 3.81 -0.62 -22.33
CA THR A 95 4.56 -1.02 -21.14
C THR A 95 3.58 -1.15 -19.99
N VAL A 96 3.46 -2.36 -19.43
CA VAL A 96 2.64 -2.64 -18.25
C VAL A 96 3.57 -2.77 -17.05
N ALA A 97 3.43 -1.88 -16.06
CA ALA A 97 4.16 -2.01 -14.80
C ALA A 97 3.35 -2.81 -13.78
N LEU A 98 4.06 -3.58 -12.96
CA LEU A 98 3.54 -4.33 -11.82
C LEU A 98 4.29 -3.81 -10.58
N ASN A 99 3.61 -3.13 -9.66
CA ASN A 99 4.24 -2.53 -8.48
C ASN A 99 3.81 -3.25 -7.19
N ALA A 100 4.79 -3.63 -6.39
CA ALA A 100 4.58 -4.15 -5.05
C ALA A 100 5.61 -3.56 -4.08
N HIS A 101 5.23 -3.44 -2.79
CA HIS A 101 6.12 -2.93 -1.76
C HIS A 101 6.63 -4.02 -0.83
N GLY A 102 7.88 -3.89 -0.41
CA GLY A 102 8.54 -4.86 0.48
C GLY A 102 8.67 -4.40 1.92
N ASP A 103 8.49 -3.10 2.20
CA ASP A 103 8.46 -2.56 3.55
C ASP A 103 7.17 -2.95 4.27
N VAL A 104 7.23 -3.02 5.61
CA VAL A 104 6.10 -3.45 6.43
C VAL A 104 6.21 -2.85 7.84
N VAL A 105 5.08 -2.66 8.51
CA VAL A 105 5.07 -2.28 9.93
C VAL A 105 5.70 -3.37 10.80
N PRO A 106 6.40 -3.03 11.91
CA PRO A 106 6.95 -4.01 12.85
C PRO A 106 5.88 -5.01 13.31
N PRO A 107 6.27 -6.26 13.67
CA PRO A 107 5.33 -7.32 14.04
C PRO A 107 4.40 -6.94 15.19
N GLY A 108 4.90 -6.18 16.18
CA GLY A 108 4.17 -5.92 17.41
C GLY A 108 4.11 -7.14 18.33
N GLU A 109 3.16 -7.14 19.24
CA GLU A 109 2.98 -8.20 20.24
C GLU A 109 1.86 -9.18 19.86
N GLY A 110 1.82 -10.33 20.53
CA GLY A 110 0.73 -11.30 20.45
C GLY A 110 0.89 -12.38 19.38
N TRP A 111 2.04 -12.46 18.71
CA TRP A 111 2.33 -13.55 17.78
C TRP A 111 2.42 -14.89 18.49
N THR A 112 1.78 -15.91 17.93
CA THR A 112 1.89 -17.30 18.38
C THR A 112 2.97 -18.07 17.62
N ARG A 113 3.50 -17.49 16.53
CA ARG A 113 4.54 -18.03 15.64
C ARG A 113 5.63 -16.99 15.46
N ASP A 114 6.81 -17.41 14.98
CA ASP A 114 7.85 -16.46 14.57
C ASP A 114 7.36 -15.68 13.32
N PRO A 115 7.26 -14.35 13.38
CA PRO A 115 6.77 -13.54 12.27
C PRO A 115 7.61 -13.62 11.00
N TYR A 116 8.83 -14.15 11.08
CA TYR A 116 9.76 -14.27 9.94
C TYR A 116 10.14 -15.71 9.60
N ALA A 117 9.55 -16.72 10.24
CA ALA A 117 9.78 -18.11 9.88
C ALA A 117 9.17 -18.49 8.53
N ALA A 118 8.14 -17.77 8.10
CA ALA A 118 7.38 -18.08 6.87
C ALA A 118 6.86 -19.53 6.86
N GLU A 119 6.24 -19.94 7.97
CA GLU A 119 5.69 -21.28 8.13
C GLU A 119 4.48 -21.50 7.21
N VAL A 120 4.40 -22.71 6.66
CA VAL A 120 3.23 -23.13 5.89
C VAL A 120 2.55 -24.27 6.64
N GLU A 121 1.27 -24.11 6.92
CA GLU A 121 0.41 -25.09 7.58
C GLU A 121 -0.97 -25.08 6.94
N ASP A 122 -1.47 -26.25 6.56
CA ASP A 122 -2.83 -26.43 6.00
C ASP A 122 -3.15 -25.49 4.81
N GLY A 123 -2.18 -25.23 3.93
CA GLY A 123 -2.35 -24.35 2.76
C GLY A 123 -2.32 -22.86 3.08
N VAL A 124 -1.86 -22.49 4.28
CA VAL A 124 -1.73 -21.10 4.74
C VAL A 124 -0.26 -20.80 5.04
N LEU A 125 0.24 -19.71 4.51
CA LEU A 125 1.57 -19.17 4.84
C LEU A 125 1.43 -18.08 5.91
N TYR A 126 2.16 -18.24 7.01
CA TYR A 126 2.18 -17.30 8.13
C TYR A 126 3.46 -16.47 8.11
N GLY A 127 3.32 -15.16 8.28
CA GLY A 127 4.47 -14.27 8.40
C GLY A 127 4.13 -12.80 8.21
N ARG A 128 4.95 -11.93 8.76
CA ARG A 128 4.82 -10.49 8.55
C ARG A 128 5.10 -10.14 7.07
N ALA A 129 4.24 -9.35 6.43
CA ALA A 129 4.22 -9.03 5.01
C ALA A 129 3.86 -10.22 4.08
N ALA A 130 3.44 -11.37 4.62
CA ALA A 130 3.01 -12.50 3.81
C ALA A 130 1.79 -12.18 2.97
N ALA A 131 0.84 -11.41 3.52
CA ALA A 131 -0.39 -11.03 2.82
C ALA A 131 -0.29 -9.69 2.10
N VAL A 132 0.56 -8.76 2.58
CA VAL A 132 0.71 -7.39 2.02
C VAL A 132 2.15 -6.90 2.23
N SER A 133 2.99 -6.76 1.20
CA SER A 133 2.71 -7.18 -0.16
C SER A 133 3.86 -8.01 -0.75
N LYS A 134 4.64 -8.74 0.10
CA LYS A 134 5.69 -9.64 -0.40
C LYS A 134 5.09 -10.79 -1.23
N SER A 135 3.83 -11.16 -0.98
CA SER A 135 3.06 -12.06 -1.85
C SER A 135 3.04 -11.60 -3.29
N ASP A 136 2.89 -10.29 -3.52
CA ASP A 136 2.80 -9.76 -4.87
C ASP A 136 4.16 -9.68 -5.58
N PHE A 137 5.29 -9.70 -4.85
CA PHE A 137 6.59 -9.97 -5.46
C PHE A 137 6.60 -11.36 -6.12
N ALA A 138 6.02 -12.37 -5.44
CA ALA A 138 5.92 -13.72 -5.97
C ALA A 138 4.91 -13.78 -7.13
N THR A 139 3.68 -13.30 -6.92
CA THR A 139 2.63 -13.24 -7.93
C THR A 139 3.11 -12.63 -9.24
N PHE A 140 3.70 -11.43 -9.16
CA PHE A 140 4.14 -10.71 -10.36
C PHE A 140 5.32 -11.38 -11.04
N THR A 141 6.28 -11.89 -10.28
CA THR A 141 7.43 -12.63 -10.83
C THR A 141 6.98 -13.89 -11.55
N PHE A 142 6.13 -14.71 -10.92
CA PHE A 142 5.72 -15.98 -11.49
C PHE A 142 4.70 -15.82 -12.62
N ALA A 143 3.87 -14.80 -12.61
CA ALA A 143 3.02 -14.45 -13.74
C ALA A 143 3.83 -14.11 -15.00
N VAL A 144 4.92 -13.34 -14.86
CA VAL A 144 5.82 -13.01 -15.99
C VAL A 144 6.59 -14.24 -16.45
N ARG A 145 7.07 -15.10 -15.54
CA ARG A 145 7.72 -16.38 -15.89
C ARG A 145 6.79 -17.29 -16.68
N ALA A 146 5.52 -17.42 -16.25
CA ALA A 146 4.52 -18.22 -16.95
C ALA A 146 4.24 -17.65 -18.36
N LEU A 147 4.13 -16.33 -18.46
CA LEU A 147 3.92 -15.64 -19.74
C LEU A 147 5.06 -15.90 -20.72
N GLU A 148 6.32 -15.88 -20.26
CA GLU A 148 7.49 -16.17 -21.10
C GLU A 148 7.58 -17.65 -21.47
N ALA A 149 7.26 -18.55 -20.55
CA ALA A 149 7.23 -19.98 -20.80
C ALA A 149 6.14 -20.40 -21.83
N LEU A 150 5.09 -19.60 -21.97
CA LEU A 150 4.04 -19.82 -22.97
C LEU A 150 4.60 -19.76 -24.40
N GLY A 151 5.61 -18.92 -24.66
CA GLY A 151 6.20 -18.74 -25.98
C GLY A 151 5.24 -18.16 -27.04
N ALA A 152 4.12 -17.56 -26.62
CA ALA A 152 3.19 -16.89 -27.51
C ALA A 152 3.79 -15.58 -28.06
N PRO A 153 3.40 -15.13 -29.25
CA PRO A 153 3.83 -13.84 -29.78
C PRO A 153 3.25 -12.71 -28.93
N LEU A 154 4.17 -11.93 -28.35
CA LEU A 154 3.88 -10.76 -27.50
C LEU A 154 4.57 -9.51 -28.06
N ARG A 155 4.04 -8.32 -27.72
CA ARG A 155 4.65 -7.03 -28.05
C ARG A 155 4.58 -6.07 -26.85
N GLY A 156 5.51 -5.11 -26.79
CA GLY A 156 5.60 -4.15 -25.72
C GLY A 156 6.54 -4.61 -24.59
N ALA A 157 6.22 -4.28 -23.35
CA ALA A 157 7.09 -4.60 -22.21
C ALA A 157 6.29 -4.84 -20.93
N VAL A 158 6.91 -5.58 -19.99
CA VAL A 158 6.53 -5.62 -18.58
C VAL A 158 7.66 -5.04 -17.75
N GLU A 159 7.32 -4.24 -16.75
CA GLU A 159 8.25 -3.78 -15.74
C GLU A 159 7.76 -4.25 -14.35
N LEU A 160 8.63 -4.91 -13.57
CA LEU A 160 8.39 -5.18 -12.16
C LEU A 160 9.01 -4.08 -11.34
N HIS A 161 8.23 -3.37 -10.56
CA HIS A 161 8.69 -2.31 -9.65
C HIS A 161 8.54 -2.81 -8.22
N PHE A 162 9.65 -3.13 -7.56
CA PHE A 162 9.68 -3.54 -6.16
C PHE A 162 10.25 -2.40 -5.32
N THR A 163 9.40 -1.80 -4.49
CA THR A 163 9.64 -0.55 -3.77
C THR A 163 9.56 -0.73 -2.25
N TYR A 164 9.98 0.27 -1.43
CA TYR A 164 10.20 0.04 -0.01
C TYR A 164 9.86 1.26 0.86
N ASP A 165 8.70 1.90 0.66
CA ASP A 165 8.22 2.99 1.52
C ASP A 165 6.71 3.24 1.45
N GLU A 166 5.92 2.26 1.06
CA GLU A 166 4.45 2.39 0.98
C GLU A 166 3.85 2.78 2.33
N GLU A 167 4.37 2.19 3.41
CA GLU A 167 3.93 2.47 4.78
C GLU A 167 4.22 3.92 5.22
N PHE A 168 5.07 4.64 4.49
CA PHE A 168 5.41 6.05 4.70
C PHE A 168 4.98 6.96 3.55
N GLY A 169 4.15 6.48 2.63
CA GLY A 169 3.50 7.28 1.60
C GLY A 169 4.10 7.15 0.19
N GLY A 170 5.05 6.26 -0.07
CA GLY A 170 5.54 5.90 -1.41
C GLY A 170 6.43 6.94 -2.10
N GLU A 171 6.75 8.04 -1.42
CA GLU A 171 7.49 9.14 -2.04
C GLU A 171 8.96 8.81 -2.37
N LEU A 172 9.57 7.87 -1.65
CA LEU A 172 10.94 7.40 -1.89
C LEU A 172 10.98 6.10 -2.70
N GLY A 173 9.86 5.40 -2.85
CA GLY A 173 9.64 4.26 -3.72
C GLY A 173 9.19 4.69 -5.10
N PRO A 174 7.95 4.40 -5.49
CA PRO A 174 7.45 4.71 -6.82
C PRO A 174 7.48 6.22 -7.13
N GLY A 175 7.21 7.08 -6.16
CA GLY A 175 7.31 8.54 -6.33
C GLY A 175 8.71 8.97 -6.76
N TRP A 176 9.74 8.41 -6.13
CA TRP A 176 11.13 8.69 -6.47
C TRP A 176 11.49 8.15 -7.88
N LEU A 177 11.11 6.91 -8.19
CA LEU A 177 11.35 6.33 -9.52
C LEU A 177 10.75 7.18 -10.64
N LEU A 178 9.52 7.65 -10.47
CA LEU A 178 8.81 8.49 -11.43
C LEU A 178 9.47 9.89 -11.56
N ARG A 179 9.82 10.53 -10.44
CA ARG A 179 10.48 11.84 -10.44
C ARG A 179 11.87 11.81 -11.06
N GLN A 180 12.62 10.71 -10.91
CA GLN A 180 13.93 10.52 -11.55
C GLN A 180 13.80 10.13 -13.03
N GLY A 181 12.59 9.95 -13.56
CA GLY A 181 12.37 9.53 -14.95
C GLY A 181 12.88 8.12 -15.25
N LEU A 182 13.04 7.29 -14.23
CA LEU A 182 13.53 5.91 -14.37
C LEU A 182 12.48 4.97 -14.97
N THR A 183 11.21 5.33 -14.88
CA THR A 183 10.11 4.59 -15.50
C THR A 183 9.02 5.53 -15.98
N LYS A 184 8.31 5.13 -17.02
CA LYS A 184 7.11 5.80 -17.56
C LYS A 184 6.24 4.73 -18.23
N PRO A 185 5.55 3.88 -17.47
CA PRO A 185 4.69 2.85 -18.04
C PRO A 185 3.40 3.46 -18.63
N ASP A 186 2.75 2.69 -19.51
CA ASP A 186 1.45 3.07 -20.07
C ASP A 186 0.29 2.62 -19.18
N LEU A 187 0.48 1.51 -18.45
CA LEU A 187 -0.52 0.91 -17.57
C LEU A 187 0.16 0.39 -16.30
N LEU A 188 -0.59 0.33 -15.19
CA LEU A 188 -0.11 -0.17 -13.91
C LEU A 188 -1.09 -1.15 -13.27
N ILE A 189 -0.58 -2.25 -12.73
CA ILE A 189 -1.25 -3.06 -11.72
C ILE A 189 -0.42 -2.96 -10.43
N ALA A 190 -0.98 -2.39 -9.38
CA ALA A 190 -0.35 -2.36 -8.06
C ALA A 190 -0.85 -3.52 -7.19
N ALA A 191 -0.02 -3.95 -6.26
CA ALA A 191 -0.30 -5.00 -5.29
C ALA A 191 -1.62 -4.77 -4.54
N GLY A 192 -2.42 -5.82 -4.34
CA GLY A 192 -3.71 -5.67 -3.69
C GLY A 192 -4.49 -6.97 -3.47
N PHE A 193 -5.80 -6.85 -3.50
CA PHE A 193 -6.74 -7.94 -3.19
C PHE A 193 -7.04 -8.81 -4.41
N SER A 194 -7.29 -10.13 -4.18
CA SER A 194 -7.59 -11.08 -5.28
C SER A 194 -9.06 -11.11 -5.68
N TYR A 195 -9.97 -10.62 -4.85
CA TYR A 195 -11.42 -10.76 -5.05
C TYR A 195 -12.12 -9.48 -5.48
N GLU A 196 -11.37 -8.43 -5.78
CA GLU A 196 -11.87 -7.15 -6.28
C GLU A 196 -10.81 -6.44 -7.11
N VAL A 197 -11.22 -5.62 -8.07
CA VAL A 197 -10.35 -4.70 -8.79
C VAL A 197 -10.54 -3.32 -8.19
N VAL A 198 -9.52 -2.80 -7.47
CA VAL A 198 -9.63 -1.47 -6.88
C VAL A 198 -9.29 -0.41 -7.92
N THR A 199 -10.24 0.48 -8.18
CA THR A 199 -10.11 1.55 -9.18
C THR A 199 -10.09 2.95 -8.56
N ALA A 200 -10.36 3.05 -7.26
CA ALA A 200 -10.31 4.29 -6.50
C ALA A 200 -9.95 4.00 -5.04
N HIS A 201 -9.34 4.94 -4.34
CA HIS A 201 -9.08 4.78 -2.91
C HIS A 201 -9.08 6.11 -2.16
N ASN A 202 -9.26 6.02 -0.84
CA ASN A 202 -9.18 7.18 0.04
C ASN A 202 -7.78 7.78 0.05
N GLY A 203 -7.72 9.09 0.29
CA GLY A 203 -6.50 9.77 0.70
C GLY A 203 -6.29 9.69 2.21
N CYS A 204 -5.11 10.10 2.66
CA CYS A 204 -4.72 10.13 4.05
C CYS A 204 -3.96 11.43 4.36
N LEU A 205 -4.42 12.17 5.37
CA LEU A 205 -3.70 13.31 5.93
C LEU A 205 -3.39 13.01 7.40
N GLN A 206 -2.10 12.96 7.75
CA GLN A 206 -1.68 12.81 9.14
C GLN A 206 -1.04 14.10 9.64
N MET A 207 -1.43 14.51 10.84
CA MET A 207 -0.93 15.73 11.46
C MET A 207 -0.58 15.50 12.93
N GLU A 208 0.44 16.22 13.39
CA GLU A 208 0.78 16.35 14.80
C GLU A 208 0.37 17.73 15.29
N VAL A 209 -0.36 17.75 16.39
CA VAL A 209 -0.83 18.99 17.05
C VAL A 209 -0.16 19.07 18.40
N THR A 210 0.57 20.16 18.63
CA THR A 210 1.17 20.47 19.93
C THR A 210 0.45 21.66 20.54
N VAL A 211 -0.18 21.43 21.69
CA VAL A 211 -0.86 22.47 22.50
C VAL A 211 0.09 22.88 23.61
N ARG A 212 0.34 24.17 23.73
CA ARG A 212 1.24 24.77 24.74
C ARG A 212 0.48 25.71 25.66
N GLY A 213 0.78 25.59 26.94
CA GLY A 213 0.37 26.50 28.00
C GLY A 213 1.55 26.83 28.90
N ASN A 214 1.30 27.11 30.17
CA ASN A 214 2.32 27.36 31.19
C ASN A 214 2.10 26.48 32.42
N GLN A 215 3.14 25.81 32.87
CA GLN A 215 3.09 25.03 34.12
C GLN A 215 2.85 25.90 35.35
N ALA A 216 2.12 25.30 36.29
CA ALA A 216 1.93 25.89 37.62
C ALA A 216 1.78 24.77 38.66
N HIS A 217 1.94 25.09 39.93
CA HIS A 217 1.61 24.20 41.01
C HIS A 217 0.09 23.98 41.09
N ALA A 218 -0.36 22.72 41.20
CA ALA A 218 -1.79 22.38 41.18
C ALA A 218 -2.61 23.02 42.33
N ALA A 219 -1.96 23.47 43.41
CA ALA A 219 -2.63 24.24 44.48
C ALA A 219 -2.94 25.72 44.14
N ILE A 220 -2.32 26.25 43.08
CA ILE A 220 -2.52 27.61 42.58
C ILE A 220 -2.61 27.61 41.06
N PRO A 221 -3.57 26.82 40.47
CA PRO A 221 -3.63 26.55 39.04
C PRO A 221 -3.81 27.79 38.17
N ASP A 222 -4.47 28.83 38.69
CA ASP A 222 -4.74 30.07 37.99
C ASP A 222 -3.48 30.91 37.69
N THR A 223 -2.31 30.50 38.23
CA THR A 223 -1.02 31.12 37.89
C THR A 223 -0.37 30.51 36.65
N GLY A 224 -0.97 29.46 36.11
CA GLY A 224 -0.54 28.78 34.88
C GLY A 224 -1.57 28.87 33.74
N VAL A 225 -1.29 28.17 32.67
CA VAL A 225 -2.21 27.97 31.53
C VAL A 225 -2.23 26.48 31.23
N ASP A 226 -3.38 25.86 31.41
CA ASP A 226 -3.52 24.40 31.31
C ASP A 226 -3.60 23.94 29.84
N ALA A 227 -2.49 23.37 29.34
CA ALA A 227 -2.42 22.83 27.99
C ALA A 227 -3.37 21.62 27.77
N LEU A 228 -3.73 20.89 28.84
CA LEU A 228 -4.67 19.77 28.73
C LEU A 228 -6.10 20.28 28.48
N GLN A 229 -6.53 21.35 29.17
CA GLN A 229 -7.82 21.97 28.88
C GLN A 229 -7.88 22.50 27.45
N GLY A 230 -6.79 23.13 26.96
CA GLY A 230 -6.66 23.52 25.55
C GLY A 230 -6.76 22.35 24.59
N ALA A 231 -6.06 21.25 24.88
CA ALA A 231 -6.12 20.04 24.06
C ALA A 231 -7.52 19.41 24.05
N VAL A 232 -8.22 19.36 25.18
CA VAL A 232 -9.61 18.88 25.28
C VAL A 232 -10.56 19.73 24.44
N ALA A 233 -10.43 21.05 24.45
CA ALA A 233 -11.24 21.94 23.62
C ALA A 233 -11.02 21.64 22.12
N VAL A 234 -9.77 21.49 21.68
CA VAL A 234 -9.41 21.13 20.30
C VAL A 234 -9.92 19.75 19.94
N LEU A 235 -9.74 18.73 20.79
CA LEU A 235 -10.22 17.37 20.54
C LEU A 235 -11.74 17.31 20.41
N ASN A 236 -12.49 18.02 21.27
CA ASN A 236 -13.93 18.10 21.17
C ASN A 236 -14.41 18.71 19.84
N ALA A 237 -13.74 19.77 19.37
CA ALA A 237 -14.03 20.37 18.08
C ALA A 237 -13.75 19.41 16.92
N LEU A 238 -12.62 18.70 16.95
CA LEU A 238 -12.27 17.70 15.94
C LEU A 238 -13.26 16.52 15.93
N TYR A 239 -13.70 16.02 17.08
CA TYR A 239 -14.70 14.97 17.15
C TYR A 239 -16.09 15.43 16.70
N ALA A 240 -16.46 16.69 16.97
CA ALA A 240 -17.67 17.28 16.42
C ALA A 240 -17.62 17.38 14.89
N LEU A 241 -16.47 17.82 14.33
CA LEU A 241 -16.22 17.84 12.91
C LEU A 241 -16.36 16.41 12.31
N ASN A 242 -15.69 15.41 12.91
CA ASN A 242 -15.77 14.02 12.51
C ASN A 242 -17.21 13.47 12.52
N ALA A 243 -18.01 13.84 13.50
CA ALA A 243 -19.44 13.46 13.53
C ALA A 243 -20.21 14.02 12.33
N GLY A 244 -19.83 15.21 11.85
CA GLY A 244 -20.37 15.84 10.64
C GLY A 244 -20.07 15.07 9.36
N TYR A 245 -18.90 14.44 9.26
CA TYR A 245 -18.46 13.68 8.08
C TYR A 245 -19.36 12.50 7.72
N ARG A 246 -20.08 11.93 8.69
CA ARG A 246 -21.06 10.85 8.43
C ARG A 246 -22.18 11.25 7.48
N ARG A 247 -22.40 12.54 7.24
CA ARG A 247 -23.40 13.06 6.28
C ARG A 247 -22.85 13.22 4.87
N VAL A 248 -21.53 13.26 4.73
CA VAL A 248 -20.84 13.31 3.44
C VAL A 248 -20.78 11.89 2.90
N ARG A 249 -21.17 11.69 1.64
CA ARG A 249 -21.14 10.37 1.01
C ARG A 249 -20.26 10.40 -0.23
N SER A 250 -19.42 9.39 -0.38
CA SER A 250 -18.74 9.16 -1.64
C SER A 250 -19.71 8.56 -2.66
N GLY A 251 -19.54 8.93 -3.92
CA GLY A 251 -20.20 8.30 -5.06
C GLY A 251 -19.49 7.03 -5.52
N VAL A 252 -18.34 6.68 -4.93
CA VAL A 252 -17.56 5.49 -5.29
C VAL A 252 -18.03 4.30 -4.47
N GLU A 253 -18.46 3.22 -5.14
CA GLU A 253 -18.79 1.96 -4.46
C GLU A 253 -17.58 1.44 -3.67
N GLY A 254 -17.78 0.97 -2.44
CA GLY A 254 -16.71 0.53 -1.52
C GLY A 254 -16.16 1.64 -0.62
N ILE A 255 -16.41 2.92 -0.92
CA ILE A 255 -16.03 4.05 -0.10
C ILE A 255 -17.29 4.69 0.48
N THR A 256 -17.32 4.90 1.79
CA THR A 256 -18.56 5.40 2.45
C THR A 256 -18.55 6.90 2.71
N HIS A 257 -17.69 7.36 3.60
CA HIS A 257 -17.58 8.75 4.04
C HIS A 257 -16.19 9.04 4.59
N PRO A 258 -15.80 10.32 4.70
CA PRO A 258 -14.55 10.69 5.36
C PRO A 258 -14.57 10.37 6.86
N TYR A 259 -13.39 10.16 7.47
CA TYR A 259 -13.28 10.08 8.93
C TYR A 259 -11.97 10.64 9.46
N LEU A 260 -12.01 11.02 10.75
CA LEU A 260 -10.87 11.49 11.51
C LEU A 260 -10.72 10.63 12.76
N ASN A 261 -9.49 10.18 13.01
CA ASN A 261 -9.11 9.46 14.20
C ASN A 261 -7.95 10.16 14.90
N VAL A 262 -7.97 10.20 16.23
CA VAL A 262 -6.80 10.59 17.04
C VAL A 262 -6.19 9.33 17.61
N GLY A 263 -5.05 8.93 17.07
CA GLY A 263 -4.42 7.64 17.38
C GLY A 263 -3.40 7.70 18.51
N ARG A 264 -2.92 8.90 18.87
CA ARG A 264 -1.91 9.07 19.92
C ARG A 264 -2.11 10.40 20.63
N ILE A 265 -1.96 10.39 21.96
CA ILE A 265 -1.93 11.58 22.80
C ILE A 265 -0.90 11.40 23.92
N GLU A 266 -0.14 12.45 24.25
CA GLU A 266 0.82 12.48 25.35
C GLU A 266 0.92 13.88 25.92
N GLY A 267 1.23 13.99 27.22
CA GLY A 267 1.42 15.31 27.86
C GLY A 267 1.36 15.27 29.38
N GLY A 268 1.65 16.41 29.99
CA GLY A 268 1.80 16.53 31.43
C GLY A 268 3.17 16.01 31.92
N THR A 269 3.47 16.27 33.19
CA THR A 269 4.74 15.85 33.83
C THR A 269 4.51 15.15 35.17
N ASN A 270 3.58 15.66 35.98
CA ASN A 270 3.24 15.07 37.28
C ASN A 270 1.83 15.48 37.69
N THR A 271 1.18 14.66 38.53
CA THR A 271 -0.21 14.85 38.99
C THR A 271 -0.46 16.20 39.68
N ASN A 272 0.55 16.76 40.38
CA ASN A 272 0.45 18.00 41.08
C ASN A 272 1.00 19.21 40.30
N VAL A 273 1.08 19.12 38.98
CA VAL A 273 1.55 20.17 38.07
C VAL A 273 0.51 20.42 36.98
N VAL A 274 0.12 21.67 36.77
CA VAL A 274 -0.70 22.10 35.63
C VAL A 274 0.07 21.78 34.33
N PRO A 275 -0.49 21.02 33.38
CA PRO A 275 0.22 20.65 32.17
C PRO A 275 0.60 21.84 31.30
N GLY A 276 1.89 22.00 31.02
CA GLY A 276 2.40 23.04 30.13
C GLY A 276 2.46 22.66 28.66
N LYS A 277 2.32 21.35 28.34
CA LYS A 277 2.35 20.83 26.97
C LYS A 277 1.53 19.55 26.86
N VAL A 278 0.73 19.45 25.80
CA VAL A 278 0.08 18.22 25.32
C VAL A 278 0.32 18.11 23.82
N ALA A 279 0.64 16.92 23.33
CA ALA A 279 0.74 16.65 21.91
C ALA A 279 -0.16 15.48 21.54
N PHE A 280 -0.75 15.51 20.36
CA PHE A 280 -1.51 14.39 19.80
C PHE A 280 -1.31 14.28 18.30
N LYS A 281 -1.57 13.06 17.75
CA LYS A 281 -1.50 12.79 16.33
C LYS A 281 -2.86 12.33 15.83
N LEU A 282 -3.27 12.90 14.70
CA LEU A 282 -4.52 12.56 14.01
C LEU A 282 -4.25 11.98 12.63
N ASP A 283 -5.19 11.13 12.18
CA ASP A 283 -5.28 10.54 10.85
C ASP A 283 -6.66 10.90 10.26
N ARG A 284 -6.67 11.61 9.14
CA ARG A 284 -7.85 12.04 8.41
C ARG A 284 -7.92 11.30 7.08
N ARG A 285 -8.92 10.44 6.93
CA ARG A 285 -9.19 9.73 5.67
C ARG A 285 -10.08 10.58 4.79
N MET A 286 -9.58 10.91 3.59
CA MET A 286 -10.26 11.72 2.59
C MET A 286 -10.91 10.83 1.56
N ILE A 287 -12.14 11.13 1.16
CA ILE A 287 -12.79 10.47 0.02
C ILE A 287 -12.27 11.07 -1.30
N PRO A 288 -12.44 10.36 -2.44
CA PRO A 288 -11.94 10.83 -3.74
C PRO A 288 -12.50 12.18 -4.20
N GLU A 289 -13.65 12.59 -3.69
CA GLU A 289 -14.32 13.84 -4.05
C GLU A 289 -13.76 15.07 -3.31
N GLU A 290 -12.98 14.89 -2.25
CA GLU A 290 -12.41 15.98 -1.45
C GLU A 290 -11.13 16.55 -2.05
N ASP A 291 -10.91 17.86 -1.88
CA ASP A 291 -9.65 18.51 -2.17
C ASP A 291 -8.74 18.48 -0.92
N PRO A 292 -7.53 17.90 -1.00
CA PRO A 292 -6.64 17.76 0.15
C PRO A 292 -6.24 19.08 0.79
N ALA A 293 -6.10 20.16 0.00
CA ALA A 293 -5.73 21.49 0.52
C ALA A 293 -6.88 22.10 1.32
N GLU A 294 -8.12 21.94 0.85
CA GLU A 294 -9.32 22.40 1.56
C GLU A 294 -9.52 21.63 2.87
N VAL A 295 -9.31 20.30 2.85
CA VAL A 295 -9.39 19.42 4.03
C VAL A 295 -8.35 19.83 5.09
N GLU A 296 -7.10 20.04 4.67
CA GLU A 296 -6.05 20.49 5.61
C GLU A 296 -6.39 21.87 6.19
N ALA A 297 -6.85 22.80 5.36
CA ALA A 297 -7.25 24.12 5.80
C ALA A 297 -8.44 24.09 6.80
N GLU A 298 -9.43 23.22 6.57
CA GLU A 298 -10.56 23.01 7.49
C GLU A 298 -10.08 22.53 8.86
N ILE A 299 -9.22 21.50 8.89
CA ILE A 299 -8.68 20.96 10.14
C ILE A 299 -7.86 22.02 10.88
N ARG A 300 -6.98 22.75 10.19
CA ARG A 300 -6.18 23.82 10.79
C ARG A 300 -7.05 24.94 11.38
N ARG A 301 -8.10 25.36 10.68
CA ARG A 301 -9.06 26.34 11.20
C ARG A 301 -9.77 25.83 12.44
N THR A 302 -10.30 24.60 12.39
CA THR A 302 -10.99 23.97 13.52
C THR A 302 -10.10 23.93 14.78
N ILE A 303 -8.82 23.56 14.62
CA ILE A 303 -7.84 23.55 15.71
C ILE A 303 -7.59 24.96 16.26
N SER A 304 -7.34 25.92 15.37
CA SER A 304 -7.04 27.31 15.75
C SER A 304 -8.21 27.98 16.49
N ASP A 305 -9.43 27.81 15.95
CA ASP A 305 -10.63 28.43 16.53
C ASP A 305 -10.94 27.82 17.91
N ALA A 306 -10.80 26.51 18.06
CA ALA A 306 -11.00 25.86 19.35
C ALA A 306 -9.93 26.25 20.37
N ALA A 307 -8.66 26.35 19.98
CA ALA A 307 -7.58 26.79 20.86
C ALA A 307 -7.77 28.24 21.31
N ALA A 308 -8.25 29.12 20.45
CA ALA A 308 -8.54 30.52 20.77
C ALA A 308 -9.63 30.70 21.85
N SER A 309 -10.47 29.67 22.07
CA SER A 309 -11.48 29.68 23.14
C SER A 309 -10.88 29.52 24.55
N VAL A 310 -9.62 29.12 24.68
CA VAL A 310 -8.91 28.95 25.95
C VAL A 310 -7.79 29.99 26.04
N PRO A 311 -7.93 31.01 26.88
CA PRO A 311 -6.96 32.11 26.99
C PRO A 311 -5.55 31.63 27.31
N GLY A 312 -4.55 32.13 26.59
CA GLY A 312 -3.13 31.87 26.85
C GLY A 312 -2.62 30.57 26.19
N ILE A 313 -3.49 29.80 25.54
CA ILE A 313 -3.07 28.61 24.78
C ILE A 313 -2.45 29.02 23.44
N ALA A 314 -1.34 28.34 23.08
CA ALA A 314 -0.74 28.37 21.75
C ALA A 314 -0.78 26.96 21.13
N VAL A 315 -1.01 26.89 19.83
CA VAL A 315 -0.99 25.62 19.07
C VAL A 315 0.00 25.68 17.93
N ASP A 316 0.70 24.55 17.74
CA ASP A 316 1.51 24.29 16.56
C ASP A 316 0.97 23.03 15.85
N VAL A 317 0.83 23.12 14.53
CA VAL A 317 0.25 22.04 13.72
C VAL A 317 1.21 21.69 12.59
N ARG A 318 1.79 20.50 12.65
CA ARG A 318 2.73 19.97 11.67
C ARG A 318 2.09 18.85 10.87
N ARG A 319 2.12 18.93 9.54
CA ARG A 319 1.74 17.83 8.67
C ARG A 319 2.82 16.75 8.71
N LEU A 320 2.42 15.50 8.95
CA LEU A 320 3.28 14.32 8.96
C LEU A 320 3.26 13.60 7.62
N LEU A 321 2.06 13.44 7.03
CA LEU A 321 1.83 12.73 5.78
C LEU A 321 0.69 13.40 5.02
N LEU A 322 0.81 13.47 3.71
CA LEU A 322 -0.29 13.69 2.79
C LEU A 322 -0.18 12.66 1.64
N ALA A 323 -1.13 11.74 1.60
CA ALA A 323 -1.35 10.84 0.48
C ALA A 323 -2.69 11.22 -0.16
N ASN A 324 -2.66 11.64 -1.43
CA ASN A 324 -3.87 12.01 -2.14
C ASN A 324 -4.78 10.79 -2.35
N SER A 325 -6.09 11.03 -2.47
CA SER A 325 -7.02 10.01 -2.91
C SER A 325 -6.81 9.69 -4.39
N MET A 326 -7.08 8.45 -4.79
CA MET A 326 -7.05 8.06 -6.20
C MET A 326 -8.44 8.06 -6.79
N ARG A 327 -8.57 8.64 -7.98
CA ARG A 327 -9.74 8.51 -8.88
C ARG A 327 -9.36 7.68 -10.10
N PRO A 328 -10.31 6.92 -10.70
CA PRO A 328 -10.04 6.20 -11.93
C PRO A 328 -9.58 7.14 -13.02
N LEU A 329 -8.47 6.85 -13.70
CA LEU A 329 -8.06 7.58 -14.90
C LEU A 329 -8.67 6.95 -16.14
N PRO A 330 -9.04 7.76 -17.15
CA PRO A 330 -9.36 7.25 -18.47
C PRO A 330 -8.21 6.38 -18.98
N GLY A 331 -8.50 5.18 -19.49
CA GLY A 331 -7.47 4.25 -19.97
C GLY A 331 -7.22 3.04 -19.06
N ASN A 332 -7.75 3.00 -17.83
CA ASN A 332 -7.65 1.81 -16.98
C ASN A 332 -8.64 0.69 -17.38
N LYS A 333 -9.61 0.98 -18.25
CA LYS A 333 -10.64 0.03 -18.70
C LYS A 333 -10.09 -1.32 -19.17
N PRO A 334 -9.04 -1.40 -20.01
CA PRO A 334 -8.47 -2.69 -20.43
C PRO A 334 -7.96 -3.54 -19.26
N LEU A 335 -7.39 -2.90 -18.22
CA LEU A 335 -6.95 -3.59 -16.99
C LEU A 335 -8.13 -4.17 -16.23
N VAL A 336 -9.16 -3.36 -16.02
CA VAL A 336 -10.37 -3.77 -15.30
C VAL A 336 -11.05 -4.94 -16.03
N GLU A 337 -11.27 -4.85 -17.33
CA GLU A 337 -11.93 -5.88 -18.13
C GLU A 337 -11.14 -7.20 -18.13
N ALA A 338 -9.81 -7.15 -18.31
CA ALA A 338 -8.97 -8.33 -18.29
C ALA A 338 -9.01 -9.03 -16.93
N ILE A 339 -8.81 -8.28 -15.83
CA ILE A 339 -8.80 -8.84 -14.49
C ILE A 339 -10.19 -9.39 -14.10
N GLN A 340 -11.26 -8.68 -14.42
CA GLN A 340 -12.63 -9.16 -14.13
C GLN A 340 -12.97 -10.44 -14.88
N THR A 341 -12.59 -10.52 -16.16
CA THR A 341 -12.82 -11.71 -16.99
C THR A 341 -12.05 -12.89 -16.42
N HIS A 342 -10.74 -12.77 -16.28
CA HIS A 342 -9.89 -13.87 -15.84
C HIS A 342 -10.09 -14.22 -14.36
N GLY A 343 -10.31 -13.21 -13.51
CA GLY A 343 -10.62 -13.44 -12.11
C GLY A 343 -11.96 -14.14 -11.94
N GLY A 344 -12.96 -13.78 -12.74
CA GLY A 344 -14.25 -14.46 -12.76
C GLY A 344 -14.14 -15.95 -13.11
N GLU A 345 -13.31 -16.29 -14.10
CA GLU A 345 -13.04 -17.66 -14.51
C GLU A 345 -12.23 -18.45 -13.48
N VAL A 346 -11.13 -17.87 -12.96
CA VAL A 346 -10.22 -18.53 -12.03
C VAL A 346 -10.88 -18.79 -10.68
N PHE A 347 -11.59 -17.80 -10.13
CA PHE A 347 -12.23 -17.93 -8.81
C PHE A 347 -13.68 -18.44 -8.88
N GLY A 348 -14.24 -18.66 -10.06
CA GLY A 348 -15.60 -19.14 -10.25
C GLY A 348 -16.69 -18.19 -9.74
N ARG A 349 -16.39 -16.89 -9.66
CA ARG A 349 -17.30 -15.84 -9.15
C ARG A 349 -16.96 -14.48 -9.78
N PRO A 350 -17.94 -13.58 -9.94
CA PRO A 350 -17.64 -12.22 -10.42
C PRO A 350 -16.66 -11.49 -9.51
N ILE A 351 -15.72 -10.77 -10.12
CA ILE A 351 -14.79 -9.87 -9.43
C ILE A 351 -15.29 -8.43 -9.65
N PRO A 352 -15.78 -7.73 -8.61
CA PRO A 352 -16.27 -6.36 -8.76
C PRO A 352 -15.12 -5.37 -8.95
N ALA A 353 -15.39 -4.29 -9.69
CA ALA A 353 -14.55 -3.10 -9.70
C ALA A 353 -15.11 -2.10 -8.69
N MET A 354 -14.30 -1.71 -7.69
CA MET A 354 -14.76 -0.87 -6.60
C MET A 354 -13.65 0.00 -6.01
N GLY A 355 -13.99 0.87 -5.08
CA GLY A 355 -13.04 1.64 -4.27
C GLY A 355 -12.72 0.95 -2.95
N THR A 356 -11.59 1.37 -2.34
CA THR A 356 -11.19 0.93 -1.00
C THR A 356 -10.92 2.12 -0.07
N PRO A 357 -11.18 2.00 1.24
CA PRO A 357 -10.79 3.03 2.21
C PRO A 357 -9.28 3.08 2.50
N LEU A 358 -8.50 2.12 1.99
CA LEU A 358 -7.05 2.05 2.15
C LEU A 358 -6.37 2.88 1.05
N TYR A 359 -5.37 3.70 1.38
CA TYR A 359 -4.52 4.31 0.35
C TYR A 359 -3.41 3.35 -0.07
N THR A 360 -2.93 3.48 -1.31
CA THR A 360 -1.83 2.67 -1.86
C THR A 360 -0.94 3.51 -2.78
N ASP A 361 0.18 2.94 -3.20
CA ASP A 361 1.15 3.54 -4.11
C ASP A 361 0.61 3.83 -5.53
N VAL A 362 -0.49 3.17 -5.94
CA VAL A 362 -1.09 3.38 -7.27
C VAL A 362 -1.44 4.85 -7.54
N ARG A 363 -1.73 5.64 -6.49
CA ARG A 363 -2.00 7.08 -6.61
C ARG A 363 -0.86 7.86 -7.23
N LEU A 364 0.40 7.49 -6.92
CA LEU A 364 1.59 8.19 -7.43
C LEU A 364 1.74 8.04 -8.95
N TYR A 365 1.42 6.86 -9.46
CA TYR A 365 1.35 6.61 -10.89
C TYR A 365 0.16 7.36 -11.52
N ALA A 366 -1.00 7.37 -10.87
CA ALA A 366 -2.18 8.10 -11.33
C ALA A 366 -1.90 9.61 -11.39
N GLU A 367 -1.21 10.18 -10.40
CA GLU A 367 -0.74 11.58 -10.39
C GLU A 367 0.24 11.88 -11.53
N ALA A 368 1.05 10.89 -11.92
CA ALA A 368 1.93 10.96 -13.09
C ALA A 368 1.20 10.71 -14.42
N GLY A 369 -0.13 10.52 -14.42
CA GLY A 369 -0.95 10.29 -15.60
C GLY A 369 -0.96 8.85 -16.11
N VAL A 370 -0.50 7.88 -15.32
CA VAL A 370 -0.50 6.45 -15.66
C VAL A 370 -1.78 5.79 -15.16
N PRO A 371 -2.66 5.30 -16.06
CA PRO A 371 -3.84 4.55 -15.67
C PRO A 371 -3.47 3.26 -14.95
N GLY A 372 -4.06 3.06 -13.76
CA GLY A 372 -3.75 1.91 -12.93
C GLY A 372 -4.94 1.34 -12.20
N VAL A 373 -4.75 0.15 -11.66
CA VAL A 373 -5.65 -0.55 -10.76
C VAL A 373 -4.86 -1.22 -9.65
N VAL A 374 -5.53 -1.58 -8.55
CA VAL A 374 -4.95 -2.41 -7.50
C VAL A 374 -5.54 -3.81 -7.62
N TYR A 375 -4.68 -4.82 -7.77
CA TYR A 375 -5.04 -6.22 -7.80
C TYR A 375 -3.81 -7.10 -7.51
N GLY A 376 -3.96 -8.14 -6.72
CA GLY A 376 -2.86 -9.03 -6.38
C GLY A 376 -3.30 -10.24 -5.54
N ALA A 377 -2.37 -10.81 -4.79
CA ALA A 377 -2.58 -12.02 -4.00
C ALA A 377 -3.22 -11.77 -2.62
N GLY A 378 -3.53 -10.53 -2.29
CA GLY A 378 -4.13 -10.18 -1.00
C GLY A 378 -5.46 -10.91 -0.74
N PRO A 379 -5.84 -11.05 0.52
CA PRO A 379 -7.01 -11.83 0.94
C PRO A 379 -8.33 -11.14 0.56
N ARG A 380 -9.45 -11.80 0.87
CA ARG A 380 -10.79 -11.20 0.73
C ARG A 380 -10.98 -9.97 1.58
N THR A 381 -10.41 -9.97 2.77
CA THR A 381 -10.50 -8.84 3.71
C THR A 381 -9.22 -8.71 4.53
N VAL A 382 -8.93 -7.51 4.98
CA VAL A 382 -7.84 -7.21 5.93
C VAL A 382 -8.00 -8.00 7.24
N LEU A 383 -9.23 -8.32 7.64
CA LEU A 383 -9.52 -9.10 8.84
C LEU A 383 -9.12 -10.57 8.68
N GLU A 384 -9.33 -11.15 7.50
CA GLU A 384 -9.00 -12.55 7.21
C GLU A 384 -7.48 -12.77 7.22
N SER A 385 -6.72 -11.85 6.65
CA SER A 385 -5.26 -11.94 6.61
C SER A 385 -4.56 -11.58 7.90
N HIS A 386 -5.24 -10.96 8.85
CA HIS A 386 -4.60 -10.31 10.00
C HIS A 386 -3.52 -9.28 9.60
N ALA A 387 -3.62 -8.65 8.43
CA ALA A 387 -2.68 -7.63 8.00
C ALA A 387 -2.46 -6.57 9.08
N LYS A 388 -1.20 -6.25 9.38
CA LYS A 388 -0.75 -5.37 10.48
C LYS A 388 -1.08 -5.87 11.90
N ARG A 389 -1.47 -7.15 12.06
CA ARG A 389 -1.73 -7.81 13.35
C ARG A 389 -0.79 -9.00 13.54
N ALA A 390 -0.84 -9.59 14.75
CA ALA A 390 -0.17 -10.87 15.01
C ALA A 390 -0.77 -11.98 14.14
N ASP A 391 0.06 -12.96 13.80
CA ASP A 391 -0.29 -14.11 12.97
C ASP A 391 -0.88 -13.70 11.60
N GLU A 392 -0.26 -12.69 10.97
CA GLU A 392 -0.55 -12.34 9.58
C GLU A 392 -0.33 -13.54 8.68
N ARG A 393 -1.25 -13.74 7.74
CA ARG A 393 -1.32 -14.97 6.95
C ARG A 393 -1.87 -14.76 5.56
N LEU A 394 -1.46 -15.64 4.65
CA LEU A 394 -1.90 -15.70 3.26
C LEU A 394 -2.42 -17.09 2.94
N GLN A 395 -3.60 -17.17 2.34
CA GLN A 395 -4.10 -18.40 1.72
C GLN A 395 -3.31 -18.68 0.44
N LEU A 396 -2.68 -19.83 0.33
CA LEU A 396 -1.85 -20.18 -0.83
C LEU A 396 -2.69 -20.34 -2.12
N GLU A 397 -3.96 -20.67 -2.01
CA GLU A 397 -4.88 -20.69 -3.16
C GLU A 397 -5.17 -19.29 -3.70
N ASP A 398 -5.18 -18.26 -2.85
CA ASP A 398 -5.33 -16.86 -3.28
C ASP A 398 -4.08 -16.41 -4.05
N LEU A 399 -2.88 -16.78 -3.58
CA LEU A 399 -1.61 -16.56 -4.29
C LEU A 399 -1.64 -17.20 -5.69
N ARG A 400 -1.95 -18.50 -5.76
CA ARG A 400 -2.03 -19.26 -7.01
C ARG A 400 -3.04 -18.65 -7.97
N GLY A 401 -4.23 -18.32 -7.46
CA GLY A 401 -5.30 -17.73 -8.26
C GLY A 401 -4.92 -16.36 -8.83
N ALA A 402 -4.37 -15.48 -7.99
CA ALA A 402 -3.92 -14.16 -8.42
C ALA A 402 -2.83 -14.24 -9.50
N THR A 403 -1.87 -15.15 -9.35
CA THR A 403 -0.81 -15.38 -10.33
C THR A 403 -1.39 -15.79 -11.69
N LYS A 404 -2.40 -16.69 -11.71
CA LYS A 404 -3.10 -17.06 -12.94
C LYS A 404 -3.82 -15.87 -13.57
N VAL A 405 -4.53 -15.07 -12.78
CA VAL A 405 -5.25 -13.90 -13.27
C VAL A 405 -4.29 -12.85 -13.86
N ILE A 406 -3.19 -12.56 -13.19
CA ILE A 406 -2.18 -11.62 -13.69
C ILE A 406 -1.54 -12.14 -14.98
N ALA A 407 -1.13 -13.41 -15.04
CA ALA A 407 -0.51 -13.99 -16.22
C ALA A 407 -1.43 -13.94 -17.45
N ARG A 408 -2.71 -14.32 -17.29
CA ARG A 408 -3.72 -14.25 -18.35
C ARG A 408 -4.00 -12.81 -18.78
N SER A 409 -4.11 -11.88 -17.83
CA SER A 409 -4.31 -10.46 -18.11
C SER A 409 -3.14 -9.85 -18.89
N LEU A 410 -1.90 -10.17 -18.51
CA LEU A 410 -0.71 -9.73 -19.26
C LEU A 410 -0.68 -10.31 -20.68
N ARG A 411 -1.08 -11.59 -20.85
CA ARG A 411 -1.18 -12.22 -22.17
C ARG A 411 -2.11 -11.42 -23.08
N ASP A 412 -3.26 -10.94 -22.59
CA ASP A 412 -4.21 -10.19 -23.39
C ASP A 412 -3.75 -8.74 -23.66
N LEU A 413 -3.20 -8.09 -22.63
CA LEU A 413 -2.71 -6.71 -22.74
C LEU A 413 -1.52 -6.56 -23.71
N LEU A 414 -0.72 -7.63 -23.87
CA LEU A 414 0.52 -7.66 -24.66
C LEU A 414 0.42 -8.54 -25.92
N ALA A 415 -0.76 -9.05 -26.27
CA ALA A 415 -0.95 -9.83 -27.48
C ALA A 415 -0.45 -9.08 -28.71
N ALA A 416 0.38 -9.73 -29.54
CA ALA A 416 0.64 -9.26 -30.88
C ALA A 416 -0.62 -9.50 -31.75
N GLU A 417 -1.03 -8.50 -32.51
CA GLU A 417 -2.12 -8.61 -33.48
C GLU A 417 -1.74 -9.54 -34.62
#